data_9688737666fbabebdcf3776c809f82ea
#
_entry.id   9688737666fbabebdcf3776c809f82ea
#
_cell.length_a   1.000
_cell.length_b   1.000
_cell.length_c   1.000
_cell.angle_alpha   90.00
_cell.angle_beta   90.00
_cell.angle_gamma   90.00
#
_symmetry.space_group_name_H-M   'P 1'
#
loop_
_entity.id
_entity.type
_entity.pdbx_description
1 polymer ?
#
loop_
_entity_poly.entity_id
_entity_poly.type
_entity_poly.pdbx_seq_one_letter_code
_entity_poly.pdbx_strand_id
1 'polypeptide(L)'
;NEEGNEQEYWLGPYHNYYRNPQFANSSICGWNYFALTESGSYNKATRNSWSTNLSLTYEIPYIKGLTVRANYASSHSTDVGEQAAFPYELAWMNKQATADHHLPADIPVKNYKIQTFDKNTQLNFTDNVSESRQYNLYVNYDRAFGQHSVAAMFAIERSETEYSERRIAYEGMANDIPDTFLGVGNPSIVKPDGTSALSTSNTVTTKGESGSLSYLGRVSYSYADRYMFQFLFRTDASTKFAPENYWGFFPGVSAGWVISEENWFKNNVPWMDFLKFRASWGRTGRDNIKAWKWKEQYKYDLKGAQFGSNAGVRGTSLVPQASPNR
;
A
#
# COMPACT_ATOMS: atom_id res chain seq x y z
N ASN A 1 -27.28 -24.27 -36.24
CA ASN A 1 -27.74 -25.39 -35.40
C ASN A 1 -28.61 -26.33 -36.24
N GLU A 2 -28.09 -27.49 -36.61
CA GLU A 2 -28.83 -28.49 -37.36
C GLU A 2 -29.91 -29.23 -36.57
N GLU A 3 -30.03 -28.95 -35.26
CA GLU A 3 -30.95 -29.61 -34.33
C GLU A 3 -31.86 -28.65 -33.52
N GLY A 4 -31.95 -27.37 -33.90
CA GLY A 4 -32.94 -26.45 -33.30
C GLY A 4 -32.68 -26.01 -31.86
N ASN A 5 -31.52 -26.26 -31.29
CA ASN A 5 -31.11 -25.67 -30.03
C ASN A 5 -30.49 -24.29 -30.26
N GLU A 6 -31.25 -23.27 -29.97
CA GLU A 6 -30.74 -21.88 -29.93
C GLU A 6 -29.86 -21.73 -28.69
N GLN A 7 -28.59 -21.40 -28.88
CA GLN A 7 -27.68 -21.06 -27.82
C GLN A 7 -27.44 -19.57 -27.85
N GLU A 8 -27.72 -18.90 -26.77
CA GLU A 8 -27.51 -17.47 -26.59
C GLU A 8 -26.08 -17.19 -26.14
N TYR A 9 -25.43 -16.20 -26.73
CA TYR A 9 -24.10 -15.73 -26.36
C TYR A 9 -24.11 -14.23 -26.17
N TRP A 10 -23.39 -13.76 -25.17
CA TRP A 10 -23.10 -12.36 -25.04
C TRP A 10 -22.14 -11.89 -26.13
N LEU A 11 -22.39 -10.71 -26.68
CA LEU A 11 -21.52 -10.11 -27.68
C LEU A 11 -20.26 -9.55 -27.01
N GLY A 12 -19.11 -9.83 -27.58
CA GLY A 12 -17.87 -9.15 -27.24
C GLY A 12 -17.96 -7.65 -27.60
N PRO A 13 -17.24 -6.79 -26.86
CA PRO A 13 -17.27 -5.35 -27.11
C PRO A 13 -16.76 -5.03 -28.52
N TYR A 14 -17.63 -4.46 -29.30
CA TYR A 14 -17.37 -4.10 -30.72
C TYR A 14 -16.34 -2.98 -30.87
N HIS A 15 -15.93 -2.32 -29.80
CA HIS A 15 -15.29 -1.01 -29.84
C HIS A 15 -13.77 -1.00 -29.99
N ASN A 16 -13.32 -0.24 -31.01
CA ASN A 16 -12.03 0.46 -31.13
C ASN A 16 -10.73 -0.33 -31.28
N TYR A 17 -10.71 -1.63 -31.15
CA TYR A 17 -9.48 -2.42 -31.31
C TYR A 17 -8.99 -2.51 -32.76
N TYR A 18 -9.86 -2.29 -33.72
CA TYR A 18 -9.50 -2.37 -35.14
C TYR A 18 -8.79 -1.14 -35.69
N ARG A 19 -8.72 -0.04 -34.95
CA ARG A 19 -8.01 1.17 -35.36
C ARG A 19 -6.60 1.30 -34.84
N ASN A 20 -6.21 0.48 -33.87
CA ASN A 20 -4.86 0.52 -33.32
C ASN A 20 -4.04 -0.67 -33.86
N PRO A 21 -3.07 -0.43 -34.77
CA PRO A 21 -2.22 -1.50 -35.31
C PRO A 21 -1.46 -2.31 -34.26
N GLN A 22 -1.21 -1.73 -33.09
CA GLN A 22 -0.54 -2.43 -31.98
C GLN A 22 -1.37 -3.57 -31.41
N PHE A 23 -2.67 -3.56 -31.56
CA PHE A 23 -3.58 -4.58 -31.03
C PHE A 23 -4.15 -5.52 -32.10
N ALA A 24 -3.73 -5.39 -33.33
CA ALA A 24 -4.31 -6.13 -34.46
C ALA A 24 -4.16 -7.67 -34.34
N ASN A 25 -3.25 -8.16 -33.50
CA ASN A 25 -2.94 -9.59 -33.41
C ASN A 25 -3.13 -10.25 -32.06
N SER A 26 -3.48 -9.54 -30.99
CA SER A 26 -3.39 -10.17 -29.67
C SER A 26 -4.46 -9.85 -28.66
N SER A 27 -5.35 -8.90 -28.90
CA SER A 27 -6.19 -8.44 -27.79
C SER A 27 -7.62 -8.19 -28.25
N ILE A 28 -8.33 -9.24 -28.44
CA ILE A 28 -9.78 -9.19 -28.32
C ILE A 28 -10.06 -8.88 -26.86
N CYS A 29 -10.72 -7.75 -26.57
CA CYS A 29 -11.12 -7.43 -25.22
C CYS A 29 -12.16 -8.46 -24.76
N GLY A 30 -11.76 -9.35 -23.89
CA GLY A 30 -12.61 -10.40 -23.33
C GLY A 30 -13.54 -9.93 -22.23
N TRP A 31 -13.68 -8.62 -22.04
CA TRP A 31 -14.47 -8.12 -20.94
C TRP A 31 -15.90 -7.79 -21.37
N ASN A 32 -16.85 -8.54 -20.83
CA ASN A 32 -18.27 -8.23 -20.88
C ASN A 32 -18.85 -8.44 -19.47
N TYR A 33 -19.41 -7.37 -18.90
CA TYR A 33 -19.90 -7.40 -17.53
C TYR A 33 -21.01 -8.44 -17.32
N PHE A 34 -21.94 -8.55 -18.26
CA PHE A 34 -23.04 -9.49 -18.15
C PHE A 34 -22.56 -10.94 -18.25
N ALA A 35 -21.72 -11.24 -19.23
CA ALA A 35 -21.13 -12.57 -19.38
C ALA A 35 -20.31 -12.96 -18.14
N LEU A 36 -19.54 -12.02 -17.59
CA LEU A 36 -18.78 -12.23 -16.37
C LEU A 36 -19.70 -12.50 -15.17
N THR A 37 -20.81 -11.78 -15.06
CA THR A 37 -21.77 -11.99 -13.96
C THR A 37 -22.51 -13.33 -14.12
N GLU A 38 -22.90 -13.71 -15.32
CA GLU A 38 -23.57 -14.98 -15.61
C GLU A 38 -22.64 -16.20 -15.47
N SER A 39 -21.34 -16.01 -15.63
CA SER A 39 -20.36 -17.08 -15.42
C SER A 39 -20.30 -17.58 -13.98
N GLY A 40 -20.94 -16.86 -13.05
CA GLY A 40 -20.85 -17.14 -11.63
C GLY A 40 -19.55 -16.68 -10.98
N SER A 41 -18.69 -15.95 -11.71
CA SER A 41 -17.45 -15.35 -11.18
C SER A 41 -17.76 -14.32 -10.10
N TYR A 42 -17.00 -14.32 -9.03
CA TYR A 42 -17.21 -13.41 -7.92
C TYR A 42 -15.89 -13.01 -7.23
N ASN A 43 -15.95 -11.91 -6.51
CA ASN A 43 -14.90 -11.47 -5.60
C ASN A 43 -15.57 -10.98 -4.32
N LYS A 44 -15.40 -11.74 -3.24
CA LYS A 44 -15.91 -11.42 -1.91
C LYS A 44 -14.74 -11.01 -1.03
N ALA A 45 -14.84 -9.90 -0.34
CA ALA A 45 -13.86 -9.47 0.63
C ALA A 45 -14.55 -8.98 1.90
N THR A 46 -14.07 -9.44 3.03
CA THR A 46 -14.51 -8.98 4.34
C THR A 46 -13.34 -8.36 5.07
N ARG A 47 -13.49 -7.09 5.43
CA ARG A 47 -12.51 -6.38 6.23
C ARG A 47 -13.07 -6.15 7.63
N ASN A 48 -12.33 -6.62 8.62
CA ASN A 48 -12.56 -6.30 10.01
C ASN A 48 -11.40 -5.45 10.50
N SER A 49 -11.71 -4.27 11.03
CA SER A 49 -10.70 -3.40 11.61
C SER A 49 -11.17 -2.84 12.94
N TRP A 50 -10.26 -2.76 13.87
CA TRP A 50 -10.49 -2.10 15.14
C TRP A 50 -9.26 -1.27 15.52
N SER A 51 -9.50 -0.19 16.23
CA SER A 51 -8.45 0.69 16.72
C SER A 51 -8.72 1.08 18.17
N THR A 52 -7.64 1.22 18.92
CA THR A 52 -7.65 1.66 20.30
C THR A 52 -6.74 2.86 20.44
N ASN A 53 -7.24 3.92 21.06
CA ASN A 53 -6.46 5.09 21.40
C ASN A 53 -6.63 5.39 22.87
N LEU A 54 -5.53 5.38 23.62
CA LEU A 54 -5.48 5.72 25.04
C LEU A 54 -4.59 6.94 25.20
N SER A 55 -5.05 7.94 25.94
CA SER A 55 -4.29 9.13 26.24
C SER A 55 -4.41 9.44 27.73
N LEU A 56 -3.27 9.56 28.39
CA LEU A 56 -3.17 10.00 29.77
C LEU A 56 -2.38 11.30 29.81
N THR A 57 -2.96 12.32 30.40
CA THR A 57 -2.32 13.61 30.64
C THR A 57 -2.26 13.87 32.13
N TYR A 58 -1.08 14.21 32.61
CA TYR A 58 -0.84 14.55 34.01
C TYR A 58 -0.14 15.91 34.13
N GLU A 59 -0.79 16.83 34.78
CA GLU A 59 -0.22 18.13 35.13
C GLU A 59 0.50 18.02 36.49
N ILE A 60 1.77 18.38 36.51
CA ILE A 60 2.58 18.24 37.69
C ILE A 60 2.30 19.43 38.64
N PRO A 61 1.65 19.21 39.79
CA PRO A 61 1.15 20.31 40.61
C PRO A 61 2.27 21.16 41.26
N TYR A 62 3.46 20.58 41.44
CA TYR A 62 4.58 21.27 42.04
C TYR A 62 5.38 22.16 41.10
N ILE A 63 5.22 21.96 39.77
CA ILE A 63 5.92 22.71 38.74
C ILE A 63 4.89 23.29 37.79
N LYS A 64 4.54 24.57 38.02
CA LYS A 64 3.56 25.25 37.17
C LYS A 64 3.96 25.23 35.69
N GLY A 65 3.06 24.77 34.83
CA GLY A 65 3.26 24.69 33.41
C GLY A 65 3.92 23.40 32.91
N LEU A 66 4.24 22.44 33.80
CA LEU A 66 4.79 21.16 33.40
C LEU A 66 3.70 20.10 33.26
N THR A 67 3.59 19.53 32.07
CA THR A 67 2.61 18.50 31.73
C THR A 67 3.30 17.30 31.10
N VAL A 68 2.92 16.11 31.52
CA VAL A 68 3.36 14.86 30.92
C VAL A 68 2.15 14.20 30.26
N ARG A 69 2.30 13.80 29.01
CA ARG A 69 1.27 13.07 28.26
C ARG A 69 1.83 11.78 27.69
N ALA A 70 1.15 10.69 27.97
CA ALA A 70 1.41 9.39 27.36
C ALA A 70 0.25 9.01 26.45
N ASN A 71 0.55 8.63 25.20
CA ASN A 71 -0.43 8.13 24.25
C ASN A 71 -0.04 6.74 23.79
N TYR A 72 -1.03 5.87 23.73
CA TYR A 72 -0.94 4.57 23.09
C TYR A 72 -2.01 4.47 22.01
N ALA A 73 -1.60 4.13 20.80
CA ALA A 73 -2.52 3.83 19.70
C ALA A 73 -2.21 2.45 19.14
N SER A 74 -3.25 1.67 18.88
CA SER A 74 -3.14 0.37 18.23
C SER A 74 -4.21 0.27 17.17
N SER A 75 -3.86 -0.28 16.01
CA SER A 75 -4.81 -0.64 14.97
C SER A 75 -4.54 -2.06 14.51
N HIS A 76 -5.60 -2.81 14.32
CA HIS A 76 -5.57 -4.16 13.79
C HIS A 76 -6.57 -4.25 12.65
N SER A 77 -6.16 -4.84 11.53
CA SER A 77 -7.01 -5.08 10.37
C SER A 77 -6.79 -6.48 9.85
N THR A 78 -7.90 -7.17 9.60
CA THR A 78 -7.91 -8.48 8.96
C THR A 78 -8.77 -8.39 7.70
N ASP A 79 -8.17 -8.70 6.55
CA ASP A 79 -8.85 -8.79 5.27
C ASP A 79 -8.90 -10.24 4.83
N VAL A 80 -10.10 -10.81 4.78
CA VAL A 80 -10.33 -12.16 4.26
C VAL A 80 -11.04 -12.03 2.93
N GLY A 81 -10.45 -12.59 1.89
CA GLY A 81 -10.96 -12.54 0.52
C GLY A 81 -11.11 -13.92 -0.09
N GLU A 82 -12.13 -14.06 -0.90
CA GLU A 82 -12.38 -15.21 -1.76
C GLU A 82 -12.74 -14.69 -3.15
N GLN A 83 -12.01 -15.14 -4.15
CA GLN A 83 -12.21 -14.78 -5.54
C GLN A 83 -12.32 -16.05 -6.37
N ALA A 84 -13.40 -16.17 -7.12
CA ALA A 84 -13.56 -17.21 -8.11
C ALA A 84 -13.71 -16.59 -9.50
N ALA A 85 -13.01 -17.15 -10.48
CA ALA A 85 -13.15 -16.80 -11.88
C ALA A 85 -13.43 -18.07 -12.68
N PHE A 86 -14.50 -18.02 -13.47
CA PHE A 86 -14.95 -19.11 -14.30
C PHE A 86 -14.86 -18.76 -15.76
N PRO A 87 -14.66 -19.74 -16.65
CA PRO A 87 -14.69 -19.53 -18.09
C PRO A 87 -16.05 -19.00 -18.54
N TYR A 88 -16.05 -18.10 -19.49
CA TYR A 88 -17.24 -17.63 -20.17
C TYR A 88 -16.96 -17.44 -21.66
N GLU A 89 -17.99 -17.46 -22.47
CA GLU A 89 -17.89 -17.37 -23.91
C GLU A 89 -18.52 -16.09 -24.42
N LEU A 90 -17.84 -15.45 -25.39
CA LEU A 90 -18.35 -14.32 -26.10
C LEU A 90 -18.38 -14.59 -27.60
N ALA A 91 -19.46 -14.17 -28.24
CA ALA A 91 -19.56 -14.17 -29.70
C ALA A 91 -18.95 -12.90 -30.25
N TRP A 92 -18.03 -13.06 -31.16
CA TRP A 92 -17.39 -11.96 -31.90
C TRP A 92 -17.84 -11.94 -33.33
N MET A 93 -18.22 -10.77 -33.80
CA MET A 93 -18.49 -10.62 -35.21
C MET A 93 -17.20 -10.48 -35.98
N ASN A 94 -17.07 -11.26 -37.05
CA ASN A 94 -16.01 -11.05 -38.01
C ASN A 94 -16.27 -9.70 -38.70
N LYS A 95 -15.25 -8.85 -38.77
CA LYS A 95 -15.32 -7.56 -39.41
C LYS A 95 -15.72 -7.75 -40.87
N GLN A 96 -16.88 -7.27 -41.26
CA GLN A 96 -17.15 -6.99 -42.65
C GLN A 96 -16.49 -5.67 -43.06
N ALA A 97 -15.99 -5.60 -44.27
CA ALA A 97 -15.18 -4.50 -44.81
C ALA A 97 -15.91 -3.14 -44.90
N THR A 98 -17.16 -3.06 -44.55
CA THR A 98 -17.96 -1.83 -44.59
C THR A 98 -17.79 -1.06 -43.26
N ALA A 99 -17.41 0.19 -43.42
CA ALA A 99 -16.86 1.06 -42.41
C ALA A 99 -17.86 1.62 -41.38
N ASP A 100 -19.10 1.22 -41.39
CA ASP A 100 -20.13 1.82 -40.57
C ASP A 100 -20.27 1.07 -39.24
N HIS A 101 -20.31 1.83 -38.22
CA HIS A 101 -20.34 1.38 -36.81
C HIS A 101 -21.67 0.75 -36.36
N HIS A 102 -22.52 0.36 -37.31
CA HIS A 102 -23.83 -0.23 -37.06
C HIS A 102 -23.80 -1.74 -37.23
N LEU A 103 -24.39 -2.43 -36.26
CA LEU A 103 -24.67 -3.86 -36.35
C LEU A 103 -25.79 -4.03 -37.37
N PRO A 104 -25.61 -4.81 -38.44
CA PRO A 104 -26.74 -5.15 -39.34
C PRO A 104 -27.78 -5.96 -38.56
N ALA A 105 -29.05 -5.74 -38.84
CA ALA A 105 -30.15 -6.39 -38.17
C ALA A 105 -30.14 -7.94 -38.34
N ASP A 106 -29.61 -8.40 -39.47
CA ASP A 106 -29.50 -9.83 -39.82
C ASP A 106 -28.04 -10.21 -40.01
N ILE A 107 -27.42 -10.77 -39.01
CA ILE A 107 -26.03 -11.23 -39.09
C ILE A 107 -26.05 -12.76 -39.28
N PRO A 108 -25.55 -13.26 -40.41
CA PRO A 108 -25.46 -14.72 -40.59
C PRO A 108 -24.55 -15.36 -39.54
N VAL A 109 -24.97 -16.48 -38.97
CA VAL A 109 -24.23 -17.24 -37.94
C VAL A 109 -22.77 -17.50 -38.35
N LYS A 110 -22.48 -17.69 -39.60
CA LYS A 110 -21.11 -17.87 -40.15
C LYS A 110 -20.17 -16.67 -39.94
N ASN A 111 -20.71 -15.50 -39.58
CA ASN A 111 -19.92 -14.29 -39.36
C ASN A 111 -19.54 -14.10 -37.86
N TYR A 112 -19.91 -15.01 -36.99
CA TYR A 112 -19.53 -15.01 -35.60
C TYR A 112 -18.35 -15.94 -35.35
N LYS A 113 -17.48 -15.52 -34.47
CA LYS A 113 -16.46 -16.37 -33.84
C LYS A 113 -16.71 -16.41 -32.37
N ILE A 114 -16.90 -17.59 -31.81
CA ILE A 114 -17.00 -17.78 -30.36
C ILE A 114 -15.62 -17.94 -29.80
N GLN A 115 -15.35 -17.25 -28.70
CA GLN A 115 -14.09 -17.31 -28.01
C GLN A 115 -14.33 -17.45 -26.50
N THR A 116 -13.69 -18.42 -25.91
CA THR A 116 -13.67 -18.63 -24.45
C THR A 116 -12.63 -17.73 -23.82
N PHE A 117 -13.05 -17.01 -22.79
CA PHE A 117 -12.20 -16.20 -21.92
C PHE A 117 -12.08 -16.89 -20.57
N ASP A 118 -11.00 -16.54 -19.83
CA ASP A 118 -10.67 -17.19 -18.56
C ASP A 118 -10.69 -18.70 -18.65
N LYS A 119 -9.94 -19.23 -19.64
CA LYS A 119 -9.93 -20.64 -20.00
C LYS A 119 -9.72 -21.63 -18.86
N ASN A 120 -9.15 -21.16 -17.77
CA ASN A 120 -8.93 -21.95 -16.56
C ASN A 120 -9.76 -21.35 -15.44
N THR A 121 -10.52 -22.20 -14.77
CA THR A 121 -11.13 -21.84 -13.49
C THR A 121 -10.04 -21.42 -12.50
N GLN A 122 -10.29 -20.35 -11.77
CA GLN A 122 -9.39 -19.86 -10.73
C GLN A 122 -10.15 -19.69 -9.43
N LEU A 123 -9.52 -20.08 -8.33
CA LEU A 123 -10.04 -19.86 -6.99
C LEU A 123 -8.88 -19.36 -6.11
N ASN A 124 -9.03 -18.16 -5.57
CA ASN A 124 -8.05 -17.54 -4.72
C ASN A 124 -8.63 -17.27 -3.34
N PHE A 125 -7.94 -17.73 -2.32
CA PHE A 125 -8.20 -17.38 -0.93
C PHE A 125 -7.10 -16.44 -0.45
N THR A 126 -7.49 -15.32 0.13
CA THR A 126 -6.56 -14.32 0.66
C THR A 126 -6.86 -14.07 2.13
N ASP A 127 -5.82 -14.07 2.94
CA ASP A 127 -5.86 -13.75 4.37
C ASP A 127 -4.73 -12.75 4.65
N ASN A 128 -5.10 -11.49 4.88
CA ASN A 128 -4.17 -10.42 5.17
C ASN A 128 -4.41 -9.93 6.60
N VAL A 129 -3.36 -9.88 7.37
CA VAL A 129 -3.38 -9.31 8.73
C VAL A 129 -2.39 -8.16 8.79
N SER A 130 -2.84 -7.01 9.26
CA SER A 130 -1.98 -5.85 9.51
C SER A 130 -2.19 -5.36 10.94
N GLU A 131 -1.10 -5.14 11.64
CA GLU A 131 -1.09 -4.65 13.01
C GLU A 131 -0.12 -3.47 13.10
N SER A 132 -0.59 -2.37 13.70
CA SER A 132 0.23 -1.18 13.94
C SER A 132 0.06 -0.74 15.38
N ARG A 133 1.18 -0.43 16.04
CA ARG A 133 1.22 0.07 17.42
C ARG A 133 2.08 1.32 17.48
N GLN A 134 1.61 2.32 18.21
CA GLN A 134 2.33 3.56 18.42
C GLN A 134 2.30 3.94 19.90
N TYR A 135 3.46 4.31 20.41
CA TYR A 135 3.69 4.76 21.78
C TYR A 135 4.33 6.12 21.72
N ASN A 136 3.72 7.09 22.39
CA ASN A 136 4.24 8.45 22.45
C ASN A 136 4.27 8.92 23.91
N LEU A 137 5.37 9.53 24.30
CA LEU A 137 5.52 10.21 25.57
C LEU A 137 5.95 11.64 25.30
N TYR A 138 5.19 12.60 25.81
CA TYR A 138 5.46 14.03 25.69
C TYR A 138 5.65 14.64 27.05
N VAL A 139 6.67 15.45 27.19
CA VAL A 139 6.89 16.32 28.34
C VAL A 139 6.85 17.75 27.82
N ASN A 140 5.87 18.52 28.29
CA ASN A 140 5.68 19.90 27.87
C ASN A 140 5.84 20.82 29.08
N TYR A 141 6.53 21.91 28.87
CA TYR A 141 6.65 22.98 29.83
C TYR A 141 6.27 24.29 29.15
N ASP A 142 5.32 25.01 29.71
CA ASP A 142 4.84 26.29 29.18
C ASP A 142 4.69 27.26 30.36
N ARG A 143 5.38 28.37 30.27
CA ARG A 143 5.34 29.39 31.33
C ARG A 143 5.68 30.78 30.83
N ALA A 144 4.85 31.73 31.28
CA ALA A 144 5.14 33.15 31.14
C ALA A 144 5.54 33.75 32.50
N PHE A 145 6.56 34.59 32.50
CA PHE A 145 7.01 35.36 33.67
C PHE A 145 7.48 36.75 33.25
N GLY A 146 6.72 37.75 33.64
CA GLY A 146 6.93 39.11 33.20
C GLY A 146 6.80 39.24 31.69
N GLN A 147 7.84 39.76 31.03
CA GLN A 147 7.89 39.87 29.57
C GLN A 147 8.46 38.63 28.86
N HIS A 148 8.77 37.58 29.60
CA HIS A 148 9.37 36.36 29.08
C HIS A 148 8.33 35.26 28.96
N SER A 149 8.28 34.59 27.83
CA SER A 149 7.51 33.39 27.60
C SER A 149 8.41 32.28 27.12
N VAL A 150 8.35 31.13 27.79
CA VAL A 150 9.13 29.93 27.45
C VAL A 150 8.15 28.78 27.23
N ALA A 151 8.26 28.11 26.09
CA ALA A 151 7.61 26.84 25.84
C ALA A 151 8.66 25.80 25.44
N ALA A 152 8.71 24.70 26.13
CA ALA A 152 9.62 23.60 25.83
C ALA A 152 8.83 22.30 25.68
N MET A 153 9.22 21.45 24.77
CA MET A 153 8.66 20.12 24.56
C MET A 153 9.79 19.12 24.33
N PHE A 154 9.70 18.00 24.97
CA PHE A 154 10.48 16.81 24.63
C PHE A 154 9.51 15.65 24.40
N ALA A 155 9.75 14.85 23.35
CA ALA A 155 8.93 13.70 23.06
C ALA A 155 9.76 12.49 22.64
N ILE A 156 9.23 11.32 22.97
CA ILE A 156 9.68 10.01 22.49
C ILE A 156 8.52 9.40 21.76
N GLU A 157 8.75 9.01 20.50
CA GLU A 157 7.77 8.34 19.67
C GLU A 157 8.34 7.00 19.21
N ARG A 158 7.59 5.92 19.40
CA ARG A 158 7.92 4.59 18.89
C ARG A 158 6.75 4.06 18.10
N SER A 159 7.01 3.58 16.89
CA SER A 159 6.02 2.90 16.07
C SER A 159 6.51 1.53 15.63
N GLU A 160 5.58 0.59 15.53
CA GLU A 160 5.79 -0.77 15.07
C GLU A 160 4.65 -1.13 14.13
N THR A 161 4.98 -1.78 13.02
CA THR A 161 4.00 -2.27 12.06
C THR A 161 4.40 -3.67 11.64
N GLU A 162 3.45 -4.58 11.73
CA GLU A 162 3.58 -5.95 11.27
C GLU A 162 2.49 -6.22 10.25
N TYR A 163 2.81 -6.95 9.20
CA TYR A 163 1.82 -7.42 8.26
C TYR A 163 2.15 -8.85 7.80
N SER A 164 1.12 -9.60 7.52
CA SER A 164 1.24 -10.89 6.85
C SER A 164 0.19 -11.00 5.77
N GLU A 165 0.60 -11.52 4.63
CA GLU A 165 -0.27 -11.86 3.51
C GLU A 165 -0.13 -13.35 3.23
N ARG A 166 -1.25 -14.05 3.13
CA ARG A 166 -1.33 -15.43 2.66
C ARG A 166 -2.36 -15.48 1.55
N ARG A 167 -1.94 -15.94 0.42
CA ARG A 167 -2.83 -16.22 -0.70
C ARG A 167 -2.60 -17.64 -1.17
N ILE A 168 -3.68 -18.41 -1.22
CA ILE A 168 -3.69 -19.77 -1.77
C ILE A 168 -4.49 -19.68 -3.07
N ALA A 169 -3.89 -20.11 -4.16
CA ALA A 169 -4.47 -20.05 -5.49
C ALA A 169 -4.59 -21.44 -6.09
N TYR A 170 -5.75 -21.74 -6.65
CA TYR A 170 -6.04 -22.95 -7.42
C TYR A 170 -6.39 -22.55 -8.85
N GLU A 171 -5.96 -23.36 -9.82
CA GLU A 171 -6.15 -23.11 -11.25
C GLU A 171 -6.52 -24.38 -11.99
N GLY A 172 -7.43 -24.29 -12.94
CA GLY A 172 -7.83 -25.40 -13.81
C GLY A 172 -8.55 -26.52 -13.06
N MET A 173 -9.42 -26.17 -12.12
CA MET A 173 -10.22 -27.15 -11.35
C MET A 173 -11.13 -27.98 -12.23
N ALA A 174 -11.38 -29.20 -11.81
CA ALA A 174 -12.29 -30.12 -12.51
C ALA A 174 -13.76 -29.70 -12.42
N ASN A 175 -14.14 -28.94 -11.38
CA ASN A 175 -15.49 -28.51 -11.10
C ASN A 175 -15.59 -26.99 -11.18
N ASP A 176 -16.66 -26.52 -11.82
CA ASP A 176 -16.97 -25.09 -11.94
C ASP A 176 -17.67 -24.52 -10.68
N ILE A 177 -17.82 -25.33 -9.64
CA ILE A 177 -18.51 -24.93 -8.41
C ILE A 177 -17.48 -24.79 -7.28
N PRO A 178 -17.17 -23.57 -6.81
CA PRO A 178 -16.16 -23.33 -5.78
C PRO A 178 -16.53 -23.90 -4.41
N ASP A 179 -17.81 -24.05 -4.10
CA ASP A 179 -18.32 -24.54 -2.81
C ASP A 179 -18.31 -26.07 -2.67
N THR A 180 -17.90 -26.80 -3.68
CA THR A 180 -17.76 -28.25 -3.57
C THR A 180 -16.47 -28.66 -2.87
N PHE A 181 -16.33 -28.27 -1.62
CA PHE A 181 -15.62 -29.15 -0.69
C PHE A 181 -16.45 -30.43 -0.58
N LEU A 182 -16.16 -31.37 -1.44
CA LEU A 182 -16.79 -32.70 -1.37
C LEU A 182 -16.38 -33.36 -0.05
N GLY A 183 -17.19 -33.11 0.97
CA GLY A 183 -16.93 -33.41 2.35
C GLY A 183 -17.02 -34.87 2.68
N VAL A 184 -16.21 -35.73 2.12
CA VAL A 184 -15.96 -37.06 2.71
C VAL A 184 -14.45 -37.31 2.71
N GLY A 185 -13.83 -36.98 3.81
CA GLY A 185 -12.54 -37.50 4.21
C GLY A 185 -11.29 -36.75 3.77
N ASN A 186 -11.21 -36.17 2.61
CA ASN A 186 -10.07 -35.37 2.19
C ASN A 186 -10.44 -34.51 0.97
N PRO A 187 -10.88 -33.26 1.18
CA PRO A 187 -11.24 -32.38 0.08
C PRO A 187 -10.00 -32.02 -0.71
N SER A 188 -9.82 -32.63 -1.86
CA SER A 188 -8.75 -32.25 -2.78
C SER A 188 -9.34 -31.50 -3.96
N ILE A 189 -8.89 -30.25 -4.15
CA ILE A 189 -9.18 -29.49 -5.35
C ILE A 189 -8.21 -29.98 -6.44
N VAL A 190 -8.75 -30.63 -7.44
CA VAL A 190 -7.99 -31.31 -8.50
C VAL A 190 -8.35 -30.77 -9.88
N LYS A 191 -7.44 -30.95 -10.83
CA LYS A 191 -7.68 -30.76 -12.25
C LYS A 191 -8.43 -31.95 -12.85
N PRO A 192 -8.97 -31.84 -14.09
CA PRO A 192 -9.65 -32.95 -14.76
C PRO A 192 -8.81 -34.22 -14.88
N ASP A 193 -7.49 -34.11 -14.88
CA ASP A 193 -6.55 -35.24 -14.93
C ASP A 193 -6.25 -35.86 -13.56
N GLY A 194 -6.91 -35.39 -12.50
CA GLY A 194 -6.74 -35.87 -11.11
C GLY A 194 -5.52 -35.30 -10.39
N THR A 195 -4.72 -34.44 -11.04
CA THR A 195 -3.57 -33.79 -10.38
C THR A 195 -4.00 -32.59 -9.53
N SER A 196 -3.16 -32.15 -8.59
CA SER A 196 -3.48 -30.98 -7.75
C SER A 196 -3.67 -29.73 -8.58
N ALA A 197 -4.76 -29.01 -8.35
CA ALA A 197 -5.02 -27.70 -8.94
C ALA A 197 -4.29 -26.53 -8.23
N LEU A 198 -3.55 -26.81 -7.15
CA LEU A 198 -2.79 -25.77 -6.44
C LEU A 198 -1.79 -25.08 -7.36
N SER A 199 -1.97 -23.79 -7.54
CA SER A 199 -1.03 -22.94 -8.30
C SER A 199 0.12 -22.51 -7.40
N THR A 200 1.29 -23.15 -7.57
CA THR A 200 2.48 -22.80 -6.79
C THR A 200 3.07 -21.44 -7.16
N SER A 201 2.81 -20.97 -8.37
CA SER A 201 3.26 -19.65 -8.84
C SER A 201 2.45 -18.49 -8.27
N ASN A 202 1.16 -18.72 -8.00
CA ASN A 202 0.21 -17.72 -7.53
C ASN A 202 -0.08 -17.82 -6.03
N THR A 203 0.34 -18.91 -5.38
CA THR A 203 0.30 -19.05 -3.92
C THR A 203 1.45 -18.24 -3.31
N VAL A 204 1.12 -17.32 -2.42
CA VAL A 204 2.06 -16.38 -1.81
C VAL A 204 1.92 -16.40 -0.29
N THR A 205 3.05 -16.36 0.39
CA THR A 205 3.11 -16.05 1.82
C THR A 205 4.16 -14.98 2.02
N THR A 206 3.73 -13.82 2.51
CA THR A 206 4.60 -12.68 2.77
C THR A 206 4.44 -12.25 4.20
N LYS A 207 5.54 -11.96 4.88
CA LYS A 207 5.57 -11.29 6.17
C LYS A 207 6.46 -10.07 6.08
N GLY A 208 6.05 -9.01 6.75
CA GLY A 208 6.86 -7.82 6.88
C GLY A 208 6.69 -7.20 8.25
N GLU A 209 7.76 -6.62 8.73
CA GLU A 209 7.79 -5.86 9.97
C GLU A 209 8.63 -4.61 9.77
N SER A 210 8.25 -3.55 10.43
CA SER A 210 9.02 -2.32 10.46
C SER A 210 8.80 -1.60 11.78
N GLY A 211 9.82 -0.87 12.21
CA GLY A 211 9.74 -0.08 13.41
C GLY A 211 10.53 1.21 13.28
N SER A 212 10.12 2.23 14.00
CA SER A 212 10.83 3.48 14.16
C SER A 212 10.85 3.94 15.60
N LEU A 213 11.91 4.66 15.95
CA LEU A 213 12.06 5.33 17.24
C LEU A 213 12.54 6.75 16.99
N SER A 214 11.85 7.72 17.58
CA SER A 214 12.14 9.13 17.37
C SER A 214 12.24 9.85 18.71
N TYR A 215 13.21 10.75 18.80
CA TYR A 215 13.30 11.75 19.85
C TYR A 215 13.11 13.13 19.24
N LEU A 216 12.23 13.91 19.85
CA LEU A 216 11.94 15.27 19.41
C LEU A 216 12.15 16.24 20.57
N GLY A 217 12.72 17.39 20.26
CA GLY A 217 12.81 18.49 21.20
C GLY A 217 12.49 19.81 20.53
N ARG A 218 11.78 20.66 21.25
CA ARG A 218 11.49 22.03 20.81
C ARG A 218 11.58 22.96 22.01
N VAL A 219 12.25 24.06 21.82
CA VAL A 219 12.28 25.17 22.78
C VAL A 219 11.90 26.43 22.02
N SER A 220 10.89 27.10 22.51
CA SER A 220 10.43 28.39 22.00
C SER A 220 10.57 29.43 23.10
N TYR A 221 11.12 30.57 22.77
CA TYR A 221 11.27 31.69 23.68
C TYR A 221 10.74 32.97 23.03
N SER A 222 10.00 33.74 23.78
CA SER A 222 9.53 35.05 23.38
C SER A 222 9.85 36.09 24.46
N TYR A 223 10.31 37.25 24.03
CA TYR A 223 10.54 38.38 24.91
C TYR A 223 9.65 39.54 24.46
N ALA A 224 8.86 40.07 25.39
CA ALA A 224 7.91 41.18 25.20
C ALA A 224 7.01 41.04 23.96
N ASP A 225 6.77 39.80 23.50
CA ASP A 225 6.06 39.47 22.27
C ASP A 225 6.63 40.08 20.99
N ARG A 226 7.85 40.64 21.08
CA ARG A 226 8.57 41.26 19.97
C ARG A 226 9.63 40.37 19.38
N TYR A 227 10.44 39.74 20.21
CA TYR A 227 11.55 38.88 19.81
C TYR A 227 11.17 37.44 20.07
N MET A 228 11.23 36.65 19.04
CA MET A 228 10.87 35.24 19.11
C MET A 228 12.04 34.40 18.61
N PHE A 229 12.35 33.36 19.33
CA PHE A 229 13.36 32.37 18.96
C PHE A 229 12.79 30.97 19.17
N GLN A 230 13.07 30.07 18.24
CA GLN A 230 12.70 28.65 18.36
C GLN A 230 13.86 27.80 17.87
N PHE A 231 14.18 26.81 18.68
CA PHE A 231 15.03 25.69 18.31
C PHE A 231 14.21 24.43 18.36
N LEU A 232 14.37 23.59 17.34
CA LEU A 232 13.79 22.26 17.30
C LEU A 232 14.83 21.26 16.81
N PHE A 233 14.72 20.04 17.27
CA PHE A 233 15.43 18.92 16.69
C PHE A 233 14.53 17.70 16.65
N ARG A 234 14.79 16.82 15.68
CA ARG A 234 14.27 15.48 15.58
C ARG A 234 15.42 14.54 15.25
N THR A 235 15.48 13.45 15.95
CA THR A 235 16.37 12.35 15.59
C THR A 235 15.54 11.07 15.45
N ASP A 236 15.66 10.43 14.32
CA ASP A 236 14.84 9.28 13.94
C ASP A 236 15.72 8.07 13.67
N ALA A 237 15.37 6.94 14.27
CA ALA A 237 15.89 5.64 13.90
C ALA A 237 14.82 4.85 13.14
N SER A 238 15.21 4.18 12.07
CA SER A 238 14.32 3.36 11.26
C SER A 238 14.98 2.03 10.90
N THR A 239 14.25 0.93 11.10
CA THR A 239 14.69 -0.42 10.73
C THR A 239 14.86 -0.62 9.22
N LYS A 240 14.49 0.38 8.42
CA LYS A 240 14.71 0.39 6.97
C LYS A 240 16.18 0.56 6.59
N PHE A 241 17.00 1.10 7.50
CA PHE A 241 18.44 1.34 7.30
C PHE A 241 19.27 0.28 8.00
N ALA A 242 20.55 0.20 7.63
CA ALA A 242 21.51 -0.67 8.31
C ALA A 242 21.76 -0.19 9.74
N PRO A 243 22.12 -1.10 10.69
CA PRO A 243 22.29 -0.76 12.11
C PRO A 243 23.24 0.42 12.37
N GLU A 244 24.31 0.53 11.62
CA GLU A 244 25.29 1.60 11.71
C GLU A 244 24.75 2.97 11.24
N ASN A 245 23.64 2.98 10.51
CA ASN A 245 23.03 4.16 9.91
C ASN A 245 21.54 4.34 10.29
N TYR A 246 21.09 3.75 11.38
CA TYR A 246 19.71 3.86 11.83
C TYR A 246 19.28 5.30 12.11
N TRP A 247 20.21 6.12 12.66
CA TRP A 247 19.89 7.42 13.19
C TRP A 247 20.10 8.53 12.18
N GLY A 248 19.07 9.33 11.96
CA GLY A 248 19.14 10.60 11.27
C GLY A 248 18.88 11.76 12.21
N PHE A 249 19.66 12.86 12.13
CA PHE A 249 19.47 14.04 12.94
C PHE A 249 19.03 15.23 12.08
N PHE A 250 17.94 15.88 12.50
CA PHE A 250 17.23 16.91 11.75
C PHE A 250 16.98 18.14 12.64
N PRO A 251 17.94 19.06 12.73
CA PRO A 251 17.78 20.29 13.48
C PRO A 251 17.04 21.36 12.68
N GLY A 252 16.42 22.28 13.39
CA GLY A 252 15.82 23.49 12.83
C GLY A 252 15.88 24.65 13.81
N VAL A 253 16.05 25.84 13.28
CA VAL A 253 16.06 27.10 14.02
C VAL A 253 15.17 28.10 13.33
N SER A 254 14.50 28.94 14.10
CA SER A 254 13.78 30.09 13.56
C SER A 254 13.87 31.29 14.52
N ALA A 255 13.86 32.48 13.94
CA ALA A 255 13.78 33.71 14.67
C ALA A 255 12.69 34.61 14.07
N GLY A 256 12.07 35.39 14.91
CA GLY A 256 11.04 36.38 14.53
C GLY A 256 11.23 37.70 15.27
N TRP A 257 10.97 38.79 14.61
CA TRP A 257 10.99 40.13 15.18
C TRP A 257 9.77 40.89 14.73
N VAL A 258 8.98 41.36 15.70
CA VAL A 258 7.82 42.23 15.46
C VAL A 258 8.30 43.68 15.51
N ILE A 259 8.67 44.16 14.35
CA ILE A 259 9.27 45.53 14.19
C ILE A 259 8.24 46.61 14.55
N SER A 260 6.98 46.38 14.22
CA SER A 260 5.91 47.31 14.53
C SER A 260 5.70 47.57 16.03
N GLU A 261 6.19 46.65 16.90
CA GLU A 261 6.12 46.87 18.36
C GLU A 261 7.27 47.68 18.92
N GLU A 262 8.23 48.08 18.08
CA GLU A 262 9.33 48.96 18.50
C GLU A 262 8.87 50.40 18.61
N ASN A 263 9.26 51.09 19.69
CA ASN A 263 8.89 52.49 19.93
C ASN A 263 9.31 53.41 18.80
N TRP A 264 10.52 53.20 18.27
CA TRP A 264 11.01 53.99 17.14
C TRP A 264 10.20 53.78 15.86
N PHE A 265 9.68 52.58 15.63
CA PHE A 265 8.86 52.30 14.45
C PHE A 265 7.47 52.92 14.58
N LYS A 266 6.80 52.73 15.73
CA LYS A 266 5.50 53.33 16.01
C LYS A 266 5.49 54.84 15.84
N ASN A 267 6.58 55.49 16.26
CA ASN A 267 6.69 56.95 16.19
C ASN A 267 6.95 57.46 14.76
N ASN A 268 7.62 56.70 13.92
CA ASN A 268 8.03 57.15 12.59
C ASN A 268 7.16 56.61 11.45
N VAL A 269 6.40 55.57 11.68
CA VAL A 269 5.59 54.87 10.65
C VAL A 269 4.16 54.61 11.17
N PRO A 270 3.39 55.66 11.51
CA PRO A 270 2.08 55.49 12.16
C PRO A 270 0.99 54.91 11.24
N TRP A 271 1.25 54.80 9.95
CA TRP A 271 0.31 54.24 8.97
C TRP A 271 0.40 52.72 8.86
N MET A 272 1.39 52.05 9.48
CA MET A 272 1.60 50.61 9.42
C MET A 272 1.36 49.97 10.80
N ASP A 273 0.26 49.28 10.95
CA ASP A 273 -0.15 48.68 12.22
C ASP A 273 0.68 47.45 12.59
N PHE A 274 1.11 46.66 11.61
CA PHE A 274 1.82 45.42 11.86
C PHE A 274 2.90 45.13 10.84
N LEU A 275 4.15 44.97 11.33
CA LEU A 275 5.28 44.51 10.55
C LEU A 275 6.09 43.49 11.35
N LYS A 276 6.20 42.26 10.80
CA LYS A 276 6.98 41.17 11.40
C LYS A 276 7.97 40.59 10.40
N PHE A 277 9.21 40.50 10.80
CA PHE A 277 10.24 39.78 10.08
C PHE A 277 10.40 38.36 10.66
N ARG A 278 10.61 37.36 9.80
CA ARG A 278 10.83 35.96 10.21
C ARG A 278 11.90 35.34 9.33
N ALA A 279 12.78 34.57 9.96
CA ALA A 279 13.77 33.75 9.27
C ALA A 279 13.79 32.37 9.89
N SER A 280 13.95 31.34 9.05
CA SER A 280 14.05 29.96 9.52
C SER A 280 15.01 29.16 8.65
N TRP A 281 15.68 28.23 9.29
CA TRP A 281 16.52 27.24 8.64
C TRP A 281 16.27 25.88 9.26
N GLY A 282 16.32 24.81 8.45
CA GLY A 282 16.14 23.46 8.95
C GLY A 282 16.65 22.41 7.97
N ARG A 283 16.96 21.25 8.51
CA ARG A 283 17.33 20.05 7.78
C ARG A 283 16.21 19.02 7.91
N THR A 284 15.84 18.38 6.80
CA THR A 284 14.85 17.31 6.75
C THR A 284 15.45 16.05 6.13
N GLY A 285 14.86 14.90 6.41
CA GLY A 285 15.24 13.61 5.84
C GLY A 285 14.03 12.88 5.27
N ARG A 286 14.30 11.83 4.51
CA ARG A 286 13.30 10.95 3.94
C ARG A 286 13.74 9.50 4.06
N ASP A 287 12.84 8.61 4.51
CA ASP A 287 13.06 7.17 4.65
C ASP A 287 12.18 6.34 3.70
N ASN A 288 11.80 6.89 2.53
CA ASN A 288 10.93 6.23 1.56
C ASN A 288 11.67 5.12 0.79
N ILE A 289 12.16 4.13 1.54
CA ILE A 289 12.79 2.92 1.03
C ILE A 289 12.07 1.69 1.60
N LYS A 290 12.19 0.56 0.90
CA LYS A 290 11.69 -0.72 1.43
C LYS A 290 12.56 -1.18 2.59
N ALA A 291 11.94 -1.71 3.63
CA ALA A 291 12.64 -2.31 4.76
C ALA A 291 13.58 -3.46 4.32
N TRP A 292 14.65 -3.66 5.06
CA TRP A 292 15.60 -4.77 4.90
C TRP A 292 16.39 -4.82 3.58
N LYS A 293 16.30 -3.78 2.73
CA LYS A 293 17.08 -3.73 1.48
C LYS A 293 18.60 -3.70 1.67
N TRP A 294 19.05 -3.36 2.85
CA TRP A 294 20.47 -3.31 3.20
C TRP A 294 21.05 -4.72 3.52
N LYS A 295 20.17 -5.71 3.83
CA LYS A 295 20.61 -7.09 4.06
C LYS A 295 20.97 -7.77 2.75
N GLU A 296 22.03 -8.56 2.76
CA GLU A 296 22.35 -9.45 1.66
C GLU A 296 21.21 -10.45 1.45
N GLN A 297 20.78 -10.57 0.22
CA GLN A 297 19.72 -11.48 -0.18
C GLN A 297 20.25 -12.46 -1.22
N TYR A 298 19.92 -13.72 -1.04
CA TYR A 298 20.22 -14.77 -1.98
C TYR A 298 18.93 -15.25 -2.62
N LYS A 299 18.93 -15.43 -3.92
CA LYS A 299 17.83 -16.11 -4.60
C LYS A 299 18.27 -17.51 -5.02
N TYR A 300 17.34 -18.45 -4.94
CA TYR A 300 17.53 -19.77 -5.48
C TYR A 300 17.32 -19.74 -6.99
N ASP A 301 18.33 -20.11 -7.76
CA ASP A 301 18.24 -20.27 -9.20
C ASP A 301 18.07 -21.74 -9.57
N LEU A 302 17.12 -22.05 -10.47
CA LEU A 302 16.88 -23.42 -10.92
C LEU A 302 18.01 -23.97 -11.81
N LYS A 303 18.93 -23.12 -12.25
CA LYS A 303 20.03 -23.44 -13.17
C LYS A 303 21.42 -23.07 -12.61
N GLY A 304 21.62 -23.20 -11.31
CA GLY A 304 22.79 -22.64 -10.63
C GLY A 304 24.10 -23.35 -10.91
N ALA A 305 24.13 -24.65 -11.11
CA ALA A 305 25.32 -25.41 -11.44
C ALA A 305 24.98 -26.75 -12.08
N GLN A 306 25.88 -27.26 -12.93
CA GLN A 306 25.78 -28.59 -13.48
C GLN A 306 26.89 -29.43 -12.87
N PHE A 307 26.52 -30.49 -12.16
CA PHE A 307 27.46 -31.48 -11.64
C PHE A 307 27.22 -32.83 -12.34
N GLY A 308 28.15 -33.26 -13.13
CA GLY A 308 28.05 -34.51 -13.89
C GLY A 308 26.94 -34.50 -14.94
N SER A 309 26.23 -35.61 -15.09
CA SER A 309 25.11 -35.76 -16.03
C SER A 309 23.77 -35.18 -15.49
N ASN A 310 23.73 -34.72 -14.25
CA ASN A 310 22.53 -34.13 -13.65
C ASN A 310 22.43 -32.66 -14.01
N ALA A 311 21.63 -32.35 -15.02
CA ALA A 311 21.28 -30.99 -15.34
C ALA A 311 20.30 -30.43 -14.28
N GLY A 312 20.63 -29.29 -13.66
CA GLY A 312 19.69 -28.56 -12.88
C GLY A 312 19.78 -28.67 -11.35
N VAL A 313 21.00 -28.77 -10.81
CA VAL A 313 21.20 -28.54 -9.38
C VAL A 313 20.84 -27.08 -9.05
N ARG A 314 19.98 -26.90 -8.06
CA ARG A 314 19.61 -25.56 -7.58
C ARG A 314 20.85 -24.86 -7.02
N GLY A 315 21.18 -23.72 -7.56
CA GLY A 315 22.20 -22.84 -7.04
C GLY A 315 21.65 -21.63 -6.35
N THR A 316 22.47 -20.96 -5.58
CA THR A 316 22.15 -19.67 -4.99
C THR A 316 22.94 -18.59 -5.69
N SER A 317 22.31 -17.49 -6.02
CA SER A 317 22.99 -16.29 -6.51
C SER A 317 22.72 -15.11 -5.59
N LEU A 318 23.73 -14.27 -5.40
CA LEU A 318 23.58 -13.02 -4.66
C LEU A 318 22.70 -12.06 -5.46
N VAL A 319 21.71 -11.49 -4.81
CA VAL A 319 20.90 -10.41 -5.42
C VAL A 319 21.67 -9.11 -5.26
N PRO A 320 22.08 -8.44 -6.36
CA PRO A 320 22.74 -7.14 -6.27
C PRO A 320 21.85 -6.15 -5.52
N GLN A 321 22.41 -5.55 -4.48
CA GLN A 321 21.68 -4.56 -3.69
C GLN A 321 22.17 -3.16 -4.00
N ALA A 322 21.23 -2.24 -4.21
CA ALA A 322 21.55 -0.83 -4.14
C ALA A 322 21.76 -0.47 -2.67
N SER A 323 22.93 0.03 -2.31
CA SER A 323 23.19 0.52 -0.96
C SER A 323 22.26 1.70 -0.67
N PRO A 324 21.32 1.61 0.28
CA PRO A 324 20.41 2.72 0.59
C PRO A 324 21.08 3.85 1.39
N ASN A 325 22.35 3.72 1.69
CA ASN A 325 23.08 4.57 2.63
C ASN A 325 24.13 5.47 1.97
N ARG A 326 23.96 5.76 0.69
CA ARG A 326 24.81 6.73 -0.02
C ARG A 326 24.07 8.04 -0.27
#